data_c911b122f4c6e725c50f657d391bf37f
#
_entry.id   c911b122f4c6e725c50f657d391bf37f
#
_cell.length_a   1.000
_cell.length_b   1.000
_cell.length_c   1.000
_cell.angle_alpha   90.00
_cell.angle_beta   90.00
_cell.angle_gamma   90.00
#
_symmetry.space_group_name_H-M   'P 1'
#
loop_
_entity.id
_entity.type
_entity.pdbx_description
1 polymer ?
#
loop_
_entity_poly.entity_id
_entity_poly.type
_entity_poly.pdbx_seq_one_letter_code
_entity_poly.pdbx_strand_id
1 'polypeptide(L)'
;NSINHAKLIKNHITKHERKRLLDKKDDIFDKLLNNLSKYWIGTSKDYESLIYAFKRPYVSGTNGEKPKNTILVLGTESRGKVYAIQCISALLKQNKVFKHSEVAIMDMMEYKSDTYNDLFMSDLYKSLHSQTEAIIFENIEVASLTHLDVLYQLISKGEYQLSKRYMERNNSLVDATGILDASLVKKISAEGKFFILTSTCSESKVVSTLGTKVINLLGDLITLDPISDKDLKKLAYTLIGDIINKCKTNLNINLTFDDNIVSSLVTEYSVKSGVKGLVEYIDTNIYKPLSEIKLKQMISDEANLVLNFDDSYYIQKQNNQILRLSSFFKTFNKSELKSIKEELAEIIGLQSVKTYVLDLEKNLE
;
A
#
# COMPACT_ATOMS: atom_id res chain seq x y z
N ASN A 1 38.26 3.38 31.80
CA ASN A 1 38.52 1.94 31.51
C ASN A 1 37.26 1.08 31.37
N SER A 2 36.08 1.47 31.88
CA SER A 2 34.84 0.67 31.78
C SER A 2 34.17 0.72 30.40
N ILE A 3 34.33 1.81 29.62
CA ILE A 3 33.73 1.99 28.29
C ILE A 3 34.40 1.10 27.23
N ASN A 4 35.72 0.84 27.38
CA ASN A 4 36.43 -0.07 26.47
C ASN A 4 36.09 -1.56 26.75
N HIS A 5 35.75 -1.94 27.96
CA HIS A 5 35.32 -3.31 28.28
C HIS A 5 33.95 -3.64 27.69
N ALA A 6 32.99 -2.69 27.76
CA ALA A 6 31.65 -2.86 27.17
C ALA A 6 31.68 -2.96 25.65
N LYS A 7 32.61 -2.25 24.95
CA LYS A 7 32.85 -2.39 23.52
C LYS A 7 33.49 -3.73 23.15
N LEU A 8 34.37 -4.27 23.96
CA LEU A 8 35.01 -5.57 23.76
C LEU A 8 34.03 -6.74 23.96
N ILE A 9 33.10 -6.64 24.91
CA ILE A 9 32.05 -7.66 25.13
C ILE A 9 31.04 -7.69 23.96
N LYS A 10 30.74 -6.55 23.35
CA LYS A 10 29.89 -6.50 22.15
C LYS A 10 30.52 -7.17 20.91
N ASN A 11 31.82 -7.36 20.88
CA ASN A 11 32.53 -7.96 19.75
C ASN A 11 32.82 -9.46 19.92
N HIS A 12 32.49 -10.07 21.04
CA HIS A 12 32.70 -11.51 21.33
C HIS A 12 31.42 -12.34 21.20
N ILE A 13 30.52 -12.01 20.25
CA ILE A 13 29.64 -13.06 19.70
C ILE A 13 30.56 -14.00 18.93
N THR A 14 30.75 -15.21 19.45
CA THR A 14 31.63 -16.20 18.79
C THR A 14 31.17 -16.42 17.35
N LYS A 15 32.13 -16.75 16.48
CA LYS A 15 31.83 -17.08 15.06
C LYS A 15 30.74 -18.14 14.95
N HIS A 16 30.60 -18.98 15.97
CA HIS A 16 29.60 -20.03 16.09
C HIS A 16 28.19 -19.50 16.43
N GLU A 17 28.08 -18.52 17.31
CA GLU A 17 26.82 -17.87 17.66
C GLU A 17 26.30 -16.98 16.52
N ARG A 18 27.21 -16.30 15.79
CA ARG A 18 26.87 -15.61 14.55
C ARG A 18 26.32 -16.56 13.51
N LYS A 19 26.97 -17.69 13.30
CA LYS A 19 26.51 -18.71 12.34
C LYS A 19 25.14 -19.26 12.74
N ARG A 20 24.93 -19.58 14.02
CA ARG A 20 23.66 -20.07 14.55
C ARG A 20 22.52 -19.07 14.45
N LEU A 21 22.81 -17.76 14.64
CA LEU A 21 21.84 -16.69 14.43
C LEU A 21 21.50 -16.46 12.96
N LEU A 22 22.48 -16.64 12.06
CA LEU A 22 22.30 -16.57 10.61
C LEU A 22 21.46 -17.76 10.12
N ASP A 23 21.82 -18.98 10.49
CA ASP A 23 21.09 -20.21 10.12
C ASP A 23 19.62 -20.13 10.56
N LYS A 24 19.34 -19.63 11.77
CA LYS A 24 17.97 -19.42 12.27
C LYS A 24 17.21 -18.34 11.50
N LYS A 25 17.88 -17.32 11.01
CA LYS A 25 17.27 -16.28 10.18
C LYS A 25 17.05 -16.75 8.75
N ASP A 26 17.94 -17.55 8.20
CA ASP A 26 17.77 -18.18 6.89
C ASP A 26 16.49 -19.02 6.85
N ASP A 27 16.24 -19.88 7.83
CA ASP A 27 14.99 -20.62 7.98
C ASP A 27 13.74 -19.73 8.01
N ILE A 28 13.84 -18.55 8.65
CA ILE A 28 12.74 -17.61 8.71
C ILE A 28 12.46 -17.03 7.32
N PHE A 29 13.48 -16.56 6.61
CA PHE A 29 13.30 -15.95 5.29
C PHE A 29 12.86 -16.97 4.24
N ASP A 30 13.28 -18.24 4.32
CA ASP A 30 12.80 -19.31 3.45
C ASP A 30 11.30 -19.61 3.72
N LYS A 31 10.87 -19.56 4.99
CA LYS A 31 9.43 -19.64 5.33
C LYS A 31 8.64 -18.45 4.81
N LEU A 32 9.22 -17.23 4.85
CA LEU A 32 8.61 -16.04 4.30
C LEU A 32 8.38 -16.17 2.80
N LEU A 33 9.37 -16.69 2.06
CA LEU A 33 9.28 -16.93 0.63
C LEU A 33 8.08 -17.84 0.29
N ASN A 34 7.94 -18.95 1.01
CA ASN A 34 6.83 -19.88 0.81
C ASN A 34 5.46 -19.33 1.23
N ASN A 35 5.41 -18.38 2.16
CA ASN A 35 4.16 -17.82 2.66
C ASN A 35 3.70 -16.58 1.90
N LEU A 36 4.61 -15.79 1.33
CA LEU A 36 4.24 -14.55 0.63
C LEU A 36 3.29 -14.83 -0.55
N SER A 37 3.48 -15.93 -1.26
CA SER A 37 2.63 -16.38 -2.37
C SER A 37 1.17 -16.66 -1.99
N LYS A 38 0.88 -16.80 -0.68
CA LYS A 38 -0.50 -17.00 -0.18
C LYS A 38 -1.27 -15.68 -0.06
N TYR A 39 -0.56 -14.55 0.09
CA TYR A 39 -1.15 -13.25 0.36
C TYR A 39 -1.00 -12.28 -0.79
N TRP A 40 0.04 -12.39 -1.59
CA TRP A 40 0.31 -11.50 -2.71
C TRP A 40 0.67 -12.30 -3.96
N ILE A 41 0.19 -11.86 -5.12
CA ILE A 41 0.38 -12.54 -6.39
C ILE A 41 1.58 -11.95 -7.12
N GLY A 42 2.60 -12.78 -7.32
CA GLY A 42 3.85 -12.47 -7.98
C GLY A 42 4.44 -13.67 -8.68
N THR A 43 5.52 -13.44 -9.41
CA THR A 43 6.37 -14.51 -9.94
C THR A 43 7.34 -15.01 -8.86
N SER A 44 7.93 -16.20 -9.03
CA SER A 44 8.96 -16.68 -8.12
C SER A 44 10.11 -15.68 -7.99
N LYS A 45 10.50 -15.03 -9.07
CA LYS A 45 11.51 -13.98 -9.10
C LYS A 45 11.12 -12.75 -8.26
N ASP A 46 9.85 -12.32 -8.34
CA ASP A 46 9.34 -11.21 -7.54
C ASP A 46 9.44 -11.52 -6.05
N TYR A 47 8.99 -12.74 -5.63
CA TYR A 47 9.06 -13.16 -4.23
C TYR A 47 10.50 -13.19 -3.73
N GLU A 48 11.40 -13.83 -4.48
CA GLU A 48 12.81 -13.94 -4.11
C GLU A 48 13.45 -12.56 -3.99
N SER A 49 13.28 -11.71 -4.99
CA SER A 49 13.89 -10.37 -5.01
C SER A 49 13.44 -9.51 -3.83
N LEU A 50 12.13 -9.51 -3.54
CA LEU A 50 11.57 -8.76 -2.40
C LEU A 50 12.06 -9.32 -1.07
N ILE A 51 11.99 -10.63 -0.86
CA ILE A 51 12.42 -11.25 0.39
C ILE A 51 13.92 -11.06 0.61
N TYR A 52 14.75 -11.20 -0.42
CA TYR A 52 16.20 -10.98 -0.31
C TYR A 52 16.55 -9.53 0.02
N ALA A 53 15.82 -8.56 -0.50
CA ALA A 53 16.05 -7.16 -0.16
C ALA A 53 15.80 -6.88 1.34
N PHE A 54 14.80 -7.53 1.96
CA PHE A 54 14.58 -7.46 3.40
C PHE A 54 15.57 -8.31 4.20
N LYS A 55 16.07 -9.42 3.64
CA LYS A 55 17.06 -10.30 4.27
C LYS A 55 18.46 -9.67 4.31
N ARG A 56 18.83 -8.90 3.29
CA ARG A 56 20.17 -8.35 3.08
C ARG A 56 20.81 -7.72 4.33
N PRO A 57 20.16 -6.82 5.09
CA PRO A 57 20.77 -6.21 6.27
C PRO A 57 21.14 -7.21 7.37
N TYR A 58 20.42 -8.31 7.44
CA TYR A 58 20.65 -9.34 8.46
C TYR A 58 21.81 -10.26 8.12
N VAL A 59 22.19 -10.32 6.83
CA VAL A 59 23.34 -11.10 6.33
C VAL A 59 24.59 -10.22 6.26
N SER A 60 24.49 -9.05 5.63
CA SER A 60 25.63 -8.15 5.38
C SER A 60 25.97 -7.28 6.59
N GLY A 61 25.08 -7.17 7.56
CA GLY A 61 25.17 -6.19 8.63
C GLY A 61 24.57 -4.85 8.24
N THR A 62 24.32 -3.99 9.23
CA THR A 62 23.81 -2.63 9.04
C THR A 62 24.87 -1.62 9.45
N ASN A 63 24.97 -0.53 8.73
CA ASN A 63 25.68 0.65 9.19
C ASN A 63 24.73 1.40 10.14
N GLY A 64 24.97 1.39 11.46
CA GLY A 64 24.01 1.74 12.50
C GLY A 64 23.28 3.09 12.34
N GLU A 65 23.88 4.04 11.61
CA GLU A 65 23.32 5.38 11.42
C GLU A 65 22.41 5.46 10.16
N LYS A 66 22.63 4.60 9.16
CA LYS A 66 21.93 4.62 7.88
C LYS A 66 20.65 3.76 7.92
N PRO A 67 19.75 3.92 6.93
CA PRO A 67 18.68 2.96 6.73
C PRO A 67 19.21 1.52 6.68
N LYS A 68 18.47 0.57 7.20
CA LYS A 68 18.82 -0.87 7.11
C LYS A 68 19.02 -1.30 5.66
N ASN A 69 18.12 -0.87 4.79
CA ASN A 69 18.23 -1.01 3.34
C ASN A 69 17.42 0.09 2.65
N THR A 70 17.81 0.44 1.43
CA THR A 70 17.03 1.31 0.53
C THR A 70 16.70 0.50 -0.71
N ILE A 71 15.42 0.28 -0.95
CA ILE A 71 14.89 -0.62 -1.97
C ILE A 71 14.06 0.22 -2.95
N LEU A 72 14.37 0.15 -4.24
CA LEU A 72 13.53 0.73 -5.29
C LEU A 72 12.71 -0.38 -5.93
N VAL A 73 11.38 -0.25 -5.89
CA VAL A 73 10.43 -1.21 -6.47
C VAL A 73 9.68 -0.56 -7.62
N LEU A 74 9.94 -1.04 -8.82
CA LEU A 74 9.30 -0.61 -10.06
C LEU A 74 8.20 -1.59 -10.47
N GLY A 75 7.19 -1.11 -11.14
CA GLY A 75 6.11 -1.93 -11.69
C GLY A 75 4.87 -1.11 -11.98
N THR A 76 3.99 -1.61 -12.82
CA THR A 76 2.74 -0.94 -13.18
C THR A 76 1.90 -0.55 -11.96
N GLU A 77 1.01 0.40 -12.10
CA GLU A 77 0.19 0.94 -11.01
C GLU A 77 -0.53 -0.17 -10.24
N SER A 78 -1.08 -1.10 -10.96
CA SER A 78 -1.90 -2.19 -10.44
C SER A 78 -1.14 -3.35 -9.82
N ARG A 79 0.18 -3.30 -9.78
CA ARG A 79 1.01 -4.45 -9.38
C ARG A 79 0.97 -4.75 -7.89
N GLY A 80 0.37 -3.87 -7.09
CA GLY A 80 0.25 -4.06 -5.64
C GLY A 80 1.58 -3.93 -4.90
N LYS A 81 2.46 -3.01 -5.32
CA LYS A 81 3.77 -2.75 -4.71
C LYS A 81 3.68 -2.51 -3.20
N VAL A 82 2.84 -1.56 -2.81
CA VAL A 82 2.61 -1.22 -1.40
C VAL A 82 2.06 -2.42 -0.62
N TYR A 83 1.08 -3.11 -1.19
CA TYR A 83 0.48 -4.28 -0.55
C TYR A 83 1.48 -5.43 -0.36
N ALA A 84 2.38 -5.67 -1.32
CA ALA A 84 3.47 -6.65 -1.17
C ALA A 84 4.34 -6.34 0.06
N ILE A 85 4.74 -5.07 0.23
CA ILE A 85 5.55 -4.63 1.37
C ILE A 85 4.79 -4.77 2.69
N GLN A 86 3.50 -4.45 2.72
CA GLN A 86 2.64 -4.66 3.89
C GLN A 86 2.56 -6.14 4.27
N CYS A 87 2.36 -7.04 3.29
CA CYS A 87 2.38 -8.48 3.51
C CYS A 87 3.73 -8.96 4.09
N ILE A 88 4.84 -8.48 3.52
CA ILE A 88 6.19 -8.82 4.01
C ILE A 88 6.38 -8.32 5.44
N SER A 89 5.98 -7.09 5.76
CA SER A 89 6.08 -6.52 7.12
C SER A 89 5.27 -7.33 8.12
N ALA A 90 4.05 -7.75 7.75
CA ALA A 90 3.22 -8.60 8.60
C ALA A 90 3.85 -9.97 8.85
N LEU A 91 4.40 -10.60 7.80
CA LEU A 91 5.11 -11.87 7.91
C LEU A 91 6.40 -11.75 8.73
N LEU A 92 7.16 -10.65 8.58
CA LEU A 92 8.36 -10.38 9.39
C LEU A 92 7.99 -10.18 10.87
N LYS A 93 6.89 -9.50 11.18
CA LYS A 93 6.38 -9.40 12.56
C LYS A 93 5.96 -10.75 13.11
N GLN A 94 5.20 -11.54 12.34
CA GLN A 94 4.77 -12.89 12.75
C GLN A 94 5.95 -13.77 13.13
N ASN A 95 7.08 -13.64 12.42
CA ASN A 95 8.32 -14.35 12.67
C ASN A 95 9.27 -13.63 13.66
N LYS A 96 8.81 -12.58 14.36
CA LYS A 96 9.57 -11.82 15.37
C LYS A 96 10.84 -11.16 14.84
N VAL A 97 10.90 -10.86 13.54
CA VAL A 97 11.97 -10.08 12.91
C VAL A 97 11.67 -8.60 13.03
N PHE A 98 10.44 -8.20 12.73
CA PHE A 98 9.91 -6.87 13.00
C PHE A 98 9.15 -6.85 14.33
N LYS A 99 9.11 -5.70 14.97
CA LYS A 99 8.31 -5.46 16.19
C LYS A 99 6.86 -5.14 15.85
N HIS A 100 6.65 -4.43 14.74
CA HIS A 100 5.37 -3.94 14.26
C HIS A 100 5.11 -4.40 12.83
N SER A 101 3.86 -4.59 12.47
CA SER A 101 3.44 -5.00 11.11
C SER A 101 3.15 -3.81 10.20
N GLU A 102 2.83 -2.68 10.81
CA GLU A 102 2.46 -1.46 10.11
C GLU A 102 3.66 -0.92 9.34
N VAL A 103 3.37 -0.26 8.21
CA VAL A 103 4.34 0.49 7.40
C VAL A 103 3.88 1.96 7.35
N ALA A 104 4.82 2.88 7.38
CA ALA A 104 4.52 4.27 7.10
C ALA A 104 4.50 4.47 5.58
N ILE A 105 3.52 5.20 5.07
CA ILE A 105 3.38 5.49 3.64
C ILE A 105 3.37 7.00 3.47
N MET A 106 4.25 7.48 2.59
CA MET A 106 4.35 8.86 2.17
C MET A 106 4.16 8.90 0.65
N ASP A 107 3.00 9.35 0.19
CA ASP A 107 2.72 9.54 -1.24
C ASP A 107 3.34 10.86 -1.70
N MET A 108 4.36 10.80 -2.55
CA MET A 108 5.05 12.00 -3.04
C MET A 108 4.15 12.87 -3.92
N MET A 109 2.99 12.36 -4.35
CA MET A 109 1.96 13.17 -5.01
C MET A 109 1.39 14.26 -4.11
N GLU A 110 1.41 14.08 -2.79
CA GLU A 110 0.96 15.07 -1.80
C GLU A 110 1.99 16.21 -1.61
N TYR A 111 3.25 16.00 -2.01
CA TYR A 111 4.37 16.91 -1.81
C TYR A 111 5.00 17.38 -3.13
N LYS A 112 4.20 17.62 -4.17
CA LYS A 112 4.69 17.90 -5.55
C LYS A 112 5.55 19.14 -5.69
N SER A 113 5.48 20.09 -4.78
CA SER A 113 6.23 21.33 -4.85
C SER A 113 6.87 21.70 -3.50
N ASP A 114 7.88 22.56 -3.56
CA ASP A 114 8.60 23.03 -2.37
C ASP A 114 7.71 23.83 -1.39
N THR A 115 6.51 24.27 -1.82
CA THR A 115 5.52 24.88 -0.92
C THR A 115 5.03 23.94 0.16
N TYR A 116 5.07 22.62 -0.10
CA TYR A 116 4.70 21.56 0.85
C TYR A 116 5.87 21.04 1.68
N ASN A 117 7.04 21.73 1.65
CA ASN A 117 8.22 21.24 2.34
C ASN A 117 8.02 21.07 3.86
N ASP A 118 7.29 21.99 4.51
CA ASP A 118 7.05 21.90 5.96
C ASP A 118 6.12 20.71 6.29
N LEU A 119 5.13 20.44 5.43
CA LEU A 119 4.27 19.25 5.55
C LEU A 119 5.09 17.98 5.34
N PHE A 120 5.89 17.91 4.26
CA PHE A 120 6.78 16.79 4.00
C PHE A 120 7.73 16.50 5.17
N MET A 121 8.36 17.55 5.72
CA MET A 121 9.29 17.40 6.84
C MET A 121 8.57 16.95 8.11
N SER A 122 7.35 17.40 8.37
CA SER A 122 6.54 16.98 9.50
C SER A 122 6.15 15.51 9.41
N ASP A 123 5.66 15.07 8.23
CA ASP A 123 5.23 13.68 8.01
C ASP A 123 6.43 12.72 7.95
N LEU A 124 7.55 13.17 7.38
CA LEU A 124 8.80 12.41 7.41
C LEU A 124 9.30 12.22 8.84
N TYR A 125 9.29 13.29 9.65
CA TYR A 125 9.66 13.22 11.07
C TYR A 125 8.79 12.21 11.82
N LYS A 126 7.47 12.30 11.65
CA LYS A 126 6.50 11.37 12.23
C LYS A 126 6.77 9.93 11.82
N SER A 127 7.04 9.69 10.54
CA SER A 127 7.34 8.37 10.00
C SER A 127 8.65 7.80 10.56
N LEU A 128 9.70 8.62 10.65
CA LEU A 128 11.00 8.23 11.21
C LEU A 128 10.92 7.92 12.73
N HIS A 129 10.10 8.67 13.49
CA HIS A 129 9.92 8.46 14.94
C HIS A 129 8.79 7.49 15.29
N SER A 130 8.02 7.03 14.29
CA SER A 130 7.02 5.97 14.49
C SER A 130 7.67 4.65 14.88
N GLN A 131 6.87 3.74 15.42
CA GLN A 131 7.34 2.39 15.76
C GLN A 131 7.48 1.48 14.52
N THR A 132 7.06 1.92 13.34
CA THR A 132 7.17 1.16 12.09
C THR A 132 8.63 1.03 11.66
N GLU A 133 9.01 -0.11 11.12
CA GLU A 133 10.37 -0.37 10.66
C GLU A 133 10.57 -0.11 9.17
N ALA A 134 9.47 0.04 8.42
CA ALA A 134 9.49 0.30 6.99
C ALA A 134 8.73 1.59 6.65
N ILE A 135 9.32 2.43 5.80
CA ILE A 135 8.73 3.64 5.25
C ILE A 135 8.70 3.50 3.74
N ILE A 136 7.52 3.64 3.15
CA ILE A 136 7.31 3.61 1.71
C ILE A 136 7.16 5.05 1.22
N PHE A 137 7.99 5.42 0.26
CA PHE A 137 7.88 6.66 -0.52
C PHE A 137 7.25 6.30 -1.86
N GLU A 138 5.93 6.49 -1.97
CA GLU A 138 5.16 6.14 -3.16
C GLU A 138 5.27 7.25 -4.21
N ASN A 139 5.25 6.88 -5.50
CA ASN A 139 5.35 7.81 -6.63
C ASN A 139 6.61 8.70 -6.58
N ILE A 140 7.77 8.08 -6.29
CA ILE A 140 9.02 8.81 -6.07
C ILE A 140 9.45 9.68 -7.26
N GLU A 141 8.99 9.37 -8.46
CA GLU A 141 9.27 10.10 -9.70
C GLU A 141 8.71 11.52 -9.75
N VAL A 142 7.75 11.85 -8.86
CA VAL A 142 7.17 13.21 -8.79
C VAL A 142 7.76 14.06 -7.65
N ALA A 143 8.68 13.48 -6.88
CA ALA A 143 9.33 14.20 -5.77
C ALA A 143 10.09 15.43 -6.27
N SER A 144 10.00 16.54 -5.53
CA SER A 144 10.80 17.73 -5.82
C SER A 144 12.29 17.49 -5.55
N LEU A 145 13.16 18.29 -6.16
CA LEU A 145 14.61 18.19 -5.94
C LEU A 145 14.98 18.41 -4.47
N THR A 146 14.26 19.28 -3.77
CA THR A 146 14.46 19.54 -2.34
C THR A 146 14.16 18.29 -1.52
N HIS A 147 13.06 17.60 -1.79
CA HIS A 147 12.69 16.37 -1.09
C HIS A 147 13.67 15.22 -1.43
N LEU A 148 14.09 15.13 -2.68
CA LEU A 148 15.12 14.15 -3.10
C LEU A 148 16.45 14.40 -2.40
N ASP A 149 16.86 15.65 -2.17
CA ASP A 149 18.08 15.96 -1.42
C ASP A 149 18.00 15.53 0.04
N VAL A 150 16.83 15.72 0.69
CA VAL A 150 16.60 15.23 2.05
C VAL A 150 16.74 13.71 2.10
N LEU A 151 16.09 12.99 1.19
CA LEU A 151 16.17 11.53 1.10
C LEU A 151 17.61 11.07 0.79
N TYR A 152 18.29 11.74 -0.14
CA TYR A 152 19.69 11.45 -0.45
C TYR A 152 20.60 11.56 0.78
N GLN A 153 20.45 12.60 1.60
CA GLN A 153 21.27 12.77 2.79
C GLN A 153 20.93 11.71 3.84
N LEU A 154 19.66 11.38 4.06
CA LEU A 154 19.26 10.30 4.94
C LEU A 154 19.80 8.93 4.49
N ILE A 155 19.79 8.63 3.20
CA ILE A 155 20.31 7.37 2.65
C ILE A 155 21.85 7.34 2.72
N SER A 156 22.51 8.44 2.36
CA SER A 156 23.97 8.48 2.26
C SER A 156 24.68 8.63 3.61
N LYS A 157 24.16 9.49 4.49
CA LYS A 157 24.76 9.85 5.77
C LYS A 157 24.04 9.23 6.98
N GLY A 158 22.77 8.83 6.80
CA GLY A 158 21.90 8.34 7.89
C GLY A 158 21.15 9.46 8.62
N GLU A 159 21.55 10.72 8.40
CA GLU A 159 20.93 11.87 9.05
C GLU A 159 20.79 13.05 8.10
N TYR A 160 19.84 13.92 8.39
CA TYR A 160 19.62 15.19 7.70
C TYR A 160 19.55 16.33 8.72
N GLN A 161 20.35 17.39 8.51
CA GLN A 161 20.34 18.59 9.32
C GLN A 161 19.19 19.51 8.86
N LEU A 162 18.33 19.88 9.80
CA LEU A 162 17.19 20.73 9.48
C LEU A 162 17.65 22.15 9.14
N SER A 163 17.20 22.68 8.01
CA SER A 163 17.55 24.01 7.51
C SER A 163 16.76 25.14 8.17
N LYS A 164 15.57 24.81 8.72
CA LYS A 164 14.71 25.73 9.46
C LYS A 164 14.70 25.38 10.94
N ARG A 165 14.20 26.31 11.76
CA ARG A 165 13.98 26.08 13.18
C ARG A 165 12.68 25.31 13.38
N TYR A 166 12.76 24.06 13.80
CA TYR A 166 11.61 23.24 14.14
C TYR A 166 11.64 22.85 15.62
N MET A 167 10.46 22.74 16.21
CA MET A 167 10.23 22.11 17.50
C MET A 167 9.35 20.87 17.34
N GLU A 168 9.52 19.91 18.21
CA GLU A 168 8.65 18.74 18.25
C GLU A 168 7.38 19.06 19.03
N ARG A 169 6.23 18.73 18.45
CA ARG A 169 4.95 18.76 19.12
C ARG A 169 4.09 17.59 18.65
N ASN A 170 3.67 16.74 19.56
CA ASN A 170 2.85 15.55 19.28
C ASN A 170 3.44 14.66 18.15
N ASN A 171 4.73 14.35 18.24
CA ASN A 171 5.48 13.58 17.24
C ASN A 171 5.50 14.19 15.82
N SER A 172 5.31 15.51 15.70
CA SER A 172 5.37 16.24 14.44
C SER A 172 6.30 17.43 14.58
N LEU A 173 6.92 17.85 13.46
CA LEU A 173 7.70 19.08 13.40
C LEU A 173 6.76 20.26 13.19
N VAL A 174 6.94 21.29 14.01
CA VAL A 174 6.25 22.57 13.88
C VAL A 174 7.28 23.67 13.72
N ASP A 175 7.05 24.60 12.81
CA ASP A 175 7.93 25.76 12.61
C ASP A 175 8.02 26.58 13.92
N ALA A 176 9.24 26.75 14.41
CA ALA A 176 9.57 27.49 15.61
C ALA A 176 10.24 28.82 15.30
N THR A 177 10.11 29.34 14.08
CA THR A 177 10.65 30.66 13.69
C THR A 177 10.01 31.75 14.53
N GLY A 178 10.85 32.56 15.19
CA GLY A 178 10.39 33.64 16.09
C GLY A 178 10.10 33.19 17.53
N ILE A 179 10.17 31.90 17.89
CA ILE A 179 10.03 31.42 19.26
C ILE A 179 11.42 31.37 19.90
N LEU A 180 11.61 32.14 20.99
CA LEU A 180 12.94 32.32 21.59
C LEU A 180 13.37 31.13 22.46
N ASP A 181 12.46 30.50 23.21
CA ASP A 181 12.77 29.44 24.18
C ASP A 181 12.32 28.03 23.73
N ALA A 182 12.28 27.79 22.42
CA ALA A 182 11.88 26.48 21.89
C ALA A 182 13.03 25.46 22.00
N SER A 183 12.72 24.28 22.50
CA SER A 183 13.59 23.10 22.35
C SER A 183 13.62 22.69 20.87
N LEU A 184 14.69 23.03 20.17
CA LEU A 184 14.80 22.84 18.74
C LEU A 184 15.27 21.43 18.37
N VAL A 185 14.58 20.83 17.41
CA VAL A 185 15.06 19.65 16.68
C VAL A 185 16.09 20.13 15.65
N LYS A 186 17.31 19.62 15.74
CA LYS A 186 18.41 20.02 14.86
C LYS A 186 18.59 19.09 13.66
N LYS A 187 18.28 17.81 13.86
CA LYS A 187 18.46 16.76 12.84
C LYS A 187 17.42 15.66 12.97
N ILE A 188 17.22 14.94 11.89
CA ILE A 188 16.42 13.72 11.82
C ILE A 188 17.31 12.56 11.40
N SER A 189 16.97 11.34 11.80
CA SER A 189 17.76 10.13 11.53
C SER A 189 16.93 9.03 10.89
N ALA A 190 17.54 8.32 9.94
CA ALA A 190 16.96 7.16 9.27
C ALA A 190 17.35 5.83 9.93
N GLU A 191 18.00 5.88 11.10
CA GLU A 191 18.48 4.70 11.80
C GLU A 191 17.38 3.67 12.05
N GLY A 192 17.68 2.42 11.74
CA GLY A 192 16.76 1.30 12.00
C GLY A 192 15.60 1.14 11.02
N LYS A 193 15.44 2.03 10.04
CA LYS A 193 14.37 2.00 9.03
C LYS A 193 14.77 1.29 7.75
N PHE A 194 13.80 0.65 7.10
CA PHE A 194 13.86 0.33 5.69
C PHE A 194 13.24 1.46 4.89
N PHE A 195 13.92 1.95 3.87
CA PHE A 195 13.36 2.89 2.91
C PHE A 195 12.97 2.15 1.65
N ILE A 196 11.69 2.23 1.28
CA ILE A 196 11.16 1.60 0.08
C ILE A 196 10.63 2.70 -0.83
N LEU A 197 11.31 2.90 -1.95
CA LEU A 197 10.91 3.84 -2.99
C LEU A 197 10.07 3.08 -4.01
N THR A 198 8.89 3.56 -4.38
CA THR A 198 8.08 2.91 -5.41
C THR A 198 7.79 3.84 -6.57
N SER A 199 7.76 3.30 -7.79
CA SER A 199 7.41 4.03 -9.00
C SER A 199 6.62 3.17 -9.98
N THR A 200 5.81 3.83 -10.80
CA THR A 200 5.12 3.22 -11.95
C THR A 200 5.87 3.44 -13.26
N CYS A 201 6.88 4.30 -13.22
CA CYS A 201 7.68 4.64 -14.40
C CYS A 201 8.69 3.55 -14.75
N SER A 202 9.19 3.60 -15.99
CA SER A 202 10.30 2.76 -16.42
C SER A 202 11.57 3.08 -15.63
N GLU A 203 12.45 2.09 -15.50
CA GLU A 203 13.73 2.24 -14.82
C GLU A 203 14.54 3.45 -15.34
N SER A 204 14.62 3.61 -16.68
CA SER A 204 15.35 4.73 -17.31
C SER A 204 14.81 6.10 -16.88
N LYS A 205 13.49 6.24 -16.75
CA LYS A 205 12.87 7.48 -16.31
C LYS A 205 13.13 7.74 -14.82
N VAL A 206 13.02 6.72 -13.99
CA VAL A 206 13.29 6.85 -12.55
C VAL A 206 14.77 7.17 -12.31
N VAL A 207 15.69 6.52 -13.02
CA VAL A 207 17.12 6.81 -12.97
C VAL A 207 17.42 8.27 -13.36
N SER A 208 16.75 8.79 -14.39
CA SER A 208 16.90 10.20 -14.79
C SER A 208 16.34 11.17 -13.75
N THR A 209 15.29 10.82 -13.04
CA THR A 209 14.67 11.66 -12.00
C THR A 209 15.46 11.65 -10.69
N LEU A 210 15.79 10.46 -10.19
CA LEU A 210 16.54 10.31 -8.93
C LEU A 210 18.01 10.71 -9.07
N GLY A 211 18.56 10.62 -10.27
CA GLY A 211 19.96 10.84 -10.55
C GLY A 211 20.86 9.66 -10.12
N THR A 212 22.01 9.53 -10.76
CA THR A 212 22.96 8.43 -10.53
C THR A 212 23.45 8.36 -9.08
N LYS A 213 23.51 9.50 -8.38
CA LYS A 213 23.95 9.55 -6.97
C LYS A 213 23.03 8.75 -6.06
N VAL A 214 21.70 8.90 -6.21
CA VAL A 214 20.71 8.14 -5.40
C VAL A 214 20.70 6.68 -5.81
N ILE A 215 20.73 6.41 -7.12
CA ILE A 215 20.70 5.04 -7.65
C ILE A 215 21.90 4.21 -7.12
N ASN A 216 23.10 4.80 -7.08
CA ASN A 216 24.29 4.13 -6.54
C ASN A 216 24.25 3.84 -5.04
N LEU A 217 23.31 4.42 -4.31
CA LEU A 217 23.11 4.19 -2.88
C LEU A 217 22.02 3.16 -2.60
N LEU A 218 21.28 2.74 -3.61
CA LEU A 218 20.26 1.70 -3.45
C LEU A 218 20.92 0.37 -3.09
N GLY A 219 20.36 -0.31 -2.11
CA GLY A 219 20.78 -1.68 -1.81
C GLY A 219 20.15 -2.68 -2.78
N ASP A 220 18.94 -2.42 -3.24
CA ASP A 220 18.23 -3.27 -4.19
C ASP A 220 17.36 -2.44 -5.15
N LEU A 221 17.36 -2.85 -6.42
CA LEU A 221 16.43 -2.39 -7.46
C LEU A 221 15.65 -3.59 -7.95
N ILE A 222 14.33 -3.53 -7.83
CA ILE A 222 13.41 -4.63 -8.14
C ILE A 222 12.38 -4.13 -9.15
N THR A 223 12.32 -4.78 -10.30
CA THR A 223 11.28 -4.55 -11.29
C THR A 223 10.30 -5.72 -11.24
N LEU A 224 9.06 -5.43 -10.85
CA LEU A 224 7.99 -6.42 -10.80
C LEU A 224 7.42 -6.65 -12.19
N ASP A 225 7.42 -7.88 -12.63
CA ASP A 225 6.86 -8.26 -13.92
C ASP A 225 5.33 -8.06 -13.94
N PRO A 226 4.71 -7.76 -15.10
CA PRO A 226 3.26 -7.73 -15.23
C PRO A 226 2.64 -9.05 -14.78
N ILE A 227 1.42 -8.99 -14.23
CA ILE A 227 0.71 -10.20 -13.81
C ILE A 227 0.34 -11.02 -15.04
N SER A 228 0.66 -12.32 -15.04
CA SER A 228 0.28 -13.24 -16.11
C SER A 228 -1.21 -13.57 -16.07
N ASP A 229 -1.82 -13.95 -17.21
CA ASP A 229 -3.23 -14.38 -17.26
C ASP A 229 -3.53 -15.54 -16.29
N LYS A 230 -2.55 -16.44 -16.11
CA LYS A 230 -2.65 -17.54 -15.16
C LYS A 230 -2.75 -17.02 -13.71
N ASP A 231 -1.98 -16.02 -13.39
CA ASP A 231 -1.96 -15.42 -12.05
C ASP A 231 -3.16 -14.49 -11.83
N LEU A 232 -3.66 -13.84 -12.89
CA LEU A 232 -4.93 -13.12 -12.84
C LEU A 232 -6.12 -14.03 -12.54
N LYS A 233 -6.16 -15.22 -13.14
CA LYS A 233 -7.18 -16.23 -12.80
C LYS A 233 -7.09 -16.64 -11.35
N LYS A 234 -5.88 -16.89 -10.82
CA LYS A 234 -5.71 -17.20 -9.37
C LYS A 234 -6.18 -16.06 -8.49
N LEU A 235 -5.87 -14.81 -8.87
CA LEU A 235 -6.35 -13.63 -8.15
C LEU A 235 -7.89 -13.60 -8.13
N ALA A 236 -8.53 -13.80 -9.28
CA ALA A 236 -9.99 -13.82 -9.38
C ALA A 236 -10.60 -14.90 -8.48
N TYR A 237 -10.07 -16.13 -8.48
CA TYR A 237 -10.52 -17.19 -7.56
C TYR A 237 -10.34 -16.80 -6.08
N THR A 238 -9.22 -16.16 -5.72
CA THR A 238 -8.99 -15.70 -4.35
C THR A 238 -10.03 -14.65 -3.94
N LEU A 239 -10.24 -13.63 -4.78
CA LEU A 239 -11.20 -12.55 -4.49
C LEU A 239 -12.65 -13.07 -4.42
N ILE A 240 -13.03 -14.02 -5.28
CA ILE A 240 -14.34 -14.68 -5.20
C ILE A 240 -14.46 -15.45 -3.90
N GLY A 241 -13.42 -16.19 -3.51
CA GLY A 241 -13.37 -16.92 -2.23
C GLY A 241 -13.58 -16.00 -1.02
N ASP A 242 -12.97 -14.81 -1.04
CA ASP A 242 -13.15 -13.81 0.01
C ASP A 242 -14.60 -13.30 0.06
N ILE A 243 -15.23 -13.05 -1.09
CA ILE A 243 -16.64 -12.66 -1.17
C ILE A 243 -17.56 -13.78 -0.66
N ILE A 244 -17.31 -15.02 -1.04
CA ILE A 244 -18.07 -16.18 -0.53
C ILE A 244 -18.01 -16.24 1.00
N ASN A 245 -16.81 -16.11 1.56
CA ASN A 245 -16.61 -16.09 3.01
C ASN A 245 -17.34 -14.91 3.67
N LYS A 246 -17.25 -13.72 3.07
CA LYS A 246 -17.93 -12.50 3.53
C LYS A 246 -19.46 -12.66 3.47
N CYS A 247 -19.99 -13.28 2.42
CA CYS A 247 -21.40 -13.58 2.29
C CYS A 247 -21.86 -14.58 3.37
N LYS A 248 -21.08 -15.62 3.63
CA LYS A 248 -21.40 -16.62 4.66
C LYS A 248 -21.39 -16.01 6.05
N THR A 249 -20.38 -15.22 6.40
CA THR A 249 -20.21 -14.66 7.75
C THR A 249 -21.17 -13.49 8.03
N ASN A 250 -21.40 -12.60 7.06
CA ASN A 250 -22.13 -11.35 7.29
C ASN A 250 -23.58 -11.42 6.84
N LEU A 251 -23.88 -12.18 5.78
CA LEU A 251 -25.22 -12.26 5.20
C LEU A 251 -25.92 -13.58 5.52
N ASN A 252 -25.24 -14.53 6.13
CA ASN A 252 -25.72 -15.89 6.40
C ASN A 252 -26.31 -16.57 5.14
N ILE A 253 -25.57 -16.50 4.01
CA ILE A 253 -25.94 -17.15 2.75
C ILE A 253 -24.78 -18.02 2.25
N ASN A 254 -25.11 -19.14 1.63
CA ASN A 254 -24.15 -20.03 0.99
C ASN A 254 -24.09 -19.69 -0.50
N LEU A 255 -22.99 -19.03 -0.90
CA LEU A 255 -22.76 -18.63 -2.28
C LEU A 255 -21.79 -19.60 -2.97
N THR A 256 -22.15 -20.08 -4.15
CA THR A 256 -21.26 -20.77 -5.10
C THR A 256 -21.19 -19.94 -6.37
N PHE A 257 -20.29 -20.27 -7.28
CA PHE A 257 -20.12 -19.49 -8.52
C PHE A 257 -19.83 -20.38 -9.71
N ASP A 258 -20.13 -19.86 -10.90
CA ASP A 258 -19.79 -20.47 -12.20
C ASP A 258 -18.47 -19.87 -12.71
N ASP A 259 -17.68 -20.65 -13.47
CA ASP A 259 -16.35 -20.27 -13.97
C ASP A 259 -16.38 -19.04 -14.92
N ASN A 260 -17.52 -18.71 -15.50
CA ASN A 260 -17.68 -17.50 -16.32
C ASN A 260 -17.41 -16.19 -15.52
N ILE A 261 -17.65 -16.21 -14.20
CA ILE A 261 -17.29 -15.12 -13.28
C ILE A 261 -15.79 -14.83 -13.32
N VAL A 262 -14.96 -15.87 -13.29
CA VAL A 262 -13.50 -15.72 -13.31
C VAL A 262 -13.07 -15.01 -14.59
N SER A 263 -13.63 -15.39 -15.73
CA SER A 263 -13.33 -14.77 -17.02
C SER A 263 -13.75 -13.31 -17.09
N SER A 264 -14.93 -12.97 -16.54
CA SER A 264 -15.39 -11.57 -16.44
C SER A 264 -14.47 -10.72 -15.57
N LEU A 265 -14.03 -11.24 -14.41
CA LEU A 265 -13.13 -10.50 -13.51
C LEU A 265 -11.73 -10.31 -14.10
N VAL A 266 -11.21 -11.26 -14.87
CA VAL A 266 -9.94 -11.11 -15.58
C VAL A 266 -10.04 -9.99 -16.64
N THR A 267 -11.16 -9.90 -17.34
CA THR A 267 -11.41 -8.80 -18.28
C THR A 267 -11.49 -7.45 -17.57
N GLU A 268 -12.21 -7.37 -16.47
CA GLU A 268 -12.37 -6.15 -15.67
C GLU A 268 -11.05 -5.67 -15.05
N TYR A 269 -10.11 -6.57 -14.73
CA TYR A 269 -8.79 -6.20 -14.22
C TYR A 269 -8.03 -5.25 -15.16
N SER A 270 -8.11 -5.46 -16.45
CA SER A 270 -7.45 -4.60 -17.46
C SER A 270 -8.10 -3.22 -17.60
N VAL A 271 -9.40 -3.13 -17.30
CA VAL A 271 -10.19 -1.89 -17.37
C VAL A 271 -10.12 -1.08 -16.09
N LYS A 272 -10.10 -1.76 -14.94
CA LYS A 272 -10.03 -1.13 -13.62
C LYS A 272 -8.57 -1.08 -13.14
N SER A 273 -8.19 -0.03 -12.47
CA SER A 273 -6.80 0.21 -11.99
C SER A 273 -6.25 -0.91 -11.10
N GLY A 274 -6.19 -2.14 -11.64
CA GLY A 274 -5.60 -3.32 -11.04
C GLY A 274 -6.37 -3.93 -9.88
N VAL A 275 -5.63 -4.53 -8.93
CA VAL A 275 -6.22 -5.31 -7.82
C VAL A 275 -7.16 -4.45 -6.99
N LYS A 276 -6.79 -3.22 -6.64
CA LYS A 276 -7.63 -2.32 -5.84
C LYS A 276 -8.94 -2.01 -6.56
N GLY A 277 -8.86 -1.60 -7.83
CA GLY A 277 -10.04 -1.33 -8.63
C GLY A 277 -10.91 -2.57 -8.83
N LEU A 278 -10.30 -3.76 -8.97
CA LEU A 278 -11.04 -5.01 -9.07
C LEU A 278 -11.76 -5.37 -7.75
N VAL A 279 -11.13 -5.16 -6.60
CA VAL A 279 -11.78 -5.35 -5.29
C VAL A 279 -12.97 -4.41 -5.11
N GLU A 280 -12.82 -3.13 -5.45
CA GLU A 280 -13.90 -2.13 -5.42
C GLU A 280 -15.02 -2.49 -6.41
N TYR A 281 -14.65 -2.98 -7.58
CA TYR A 281 -15.61 -3.46 -8.58
C TYR A 281 -16.44 -4.64 -8.07
N ILE A 282 -15.79 -5.65 -7.48
CA ILE A 282 -16.47 -6.83 -6.89
C ILE A 282 -17.38 -6.40 -5.73
N ASP A 283 -16.91 -5.54 -4.84
CA ASP A 283 -17.71 -5.05 -3.73
C ASP A 283 -18.96 -4.31 -4.23
N THR A 284 -18.80 -3.47 -5.24
CA THR A 284 -19.88 -2.66 -5.81
C THR A 284 -20.85 -3.49 -6.63
N ASN A 285 -20.37 -4.40 -7.49
CA ASN A 285 -21.23 -5.10 -8.45
C ASN A 285 -21.76 -6.45 -7.94
N ILE A 286 -21.17 -7.00 -6.90
CA ILE A 286 -21.57 -8.31 -6.35
C ILE A 286 -22.01 -8.19 -4.90
N TYR A 287 -21.12 -7.73 -3.99
CA TYR A 287 -21.43 -7.80 -2.55
C TYR A 287 -22.52 -6.83 -2.10
N LYS A 288 -22.43 -5.55 -2.49
CA LYS A 288 -23.45 -4.54 -2.13
C LYS A 288 -24.85 -4.91 -2.63
N PRO A 289 -25.04 -5.30 -3.90
CA PRO A 289 -26.35 -5.79 -4.37
C PRO A 289 -26.85 -7.00 -3.60
N LEU A 290 -26.00 -7.98 -3.27
CA LEU A 290 -26.40 -9.13 -2.44
C LEU A 290 -26.86 -8.69 -1.05
N SER A 291 -26.20 -7.72 -0.45
CA SER A 291 -26.59 -7.13 0.83
C SER A 291 -27.97 -6.46 0.75
N GLU A 292 -28.23 -5.70 -0.33
CA GLU A 292 -29.53 -5.05 -0.56
C GLU A 292 -30.67 -6.08 -0.75
N ILE A 293 -30.42 -7.15 -1.50
CA ILE A 293 -31.37 -8.25 -1.70
C ILE A 293 -31.69 -8.92 -0.35
N LYS A 294 -30.67 -9.11 0.50
CA LYS A 294 -30.85 -9.67 1.84
C LYS A 294 -31.61 -8.74 2.75
N LEU A 295 -31.31 -7.45 2.75
CA LEU A 295 -32.04 -6.42 3.52
C LEU A 295 -33.53 -6.35 3.14
N LYS A 296 -33.84 -6.53 1.86
CA LYS A 296 -35.21 -6.60 1.34
C LYS A 296 -35.89 -7.94 1.62
N GLN A 297 -35.27 -8.84 2.38
CA GLN A 297 -35.78 -10.17 2.73
C GLN A 297 -36.15 -11.05 1.52
N MET A 298 -35.54 -10.80 0.37
CA MET A 298 -35.76 -11.58 -0.86
C MET A 298 -35.00 -12.90 -0.85
N ILE A 299 -34.05 -13.07 0.09
CA ILE A 299 -33.26 -14.28 0.31
C ILE A 299 -33.36 -14.64 1.79
N SER A 300 -33.70 -15.90 2.08
CA SER A 300 -33.74 -16.47 3.44
C SER A 300 -32.31 -16.66 4.00
N ASP A 301 -32.21 -16.90 5.29
CA ASP A 301 -30.98 -17.37 5.92
C ASP A 301 -30.60 -18.75 5.37
N GLU A 302 -29.28 -19.00 5.31
CA GLU A 302 -28.71 -20.26 4.82
C GLU A 302 -29.09 -20.62 3.37
N ALA A 303 -29.66 -19.68 2.60
CA ALA A 303 -30.01 -19.92 1.22
C ALA A 303 -28.79 -20.31 0.39
N ASN A 304 -28.95 -21.36 -0.43
CA ASN A 304 -27.93 -21.76 -1.40
C ASN A 304 -28.16 -21.03 -2.73
N LEU A 305 -27.17 -20.27 -3.16
CA LEU A 305 -27.24 -19.42 -4.35
C LEU A 305 -26.06 -19.72 -5.26
N VAL A 306 -26.27 -19.62 -6.57
CA VAL A 306 -25.22 -19.71 -7.58
C VAL A 306 -25.04 -18.33 -8.21
N LEU A 307 -23.86 -17.75 -8.08
CA LEU A 307 -23.47 -16.51 -8.75
C LEU A 307 -23.04 -16.82 -10.17
N ASN A 308 -23.62 -16.14 -11.13
CA ASN A 308 -23.35 -16.30 -12.55
C ASN A 308 -23.11 -14.94 -13.22
N PHE A 309 -22.54 -14.97 -14.40
CA PHE A 309 -22.33 -13.82 -15.26
C PHE A 309 -22.70 -14.17 -16.72
N ASP A 310 -23.53 -13.33 -17.32
CA ASP A 310 -23.79 -13.29 -18.78
C ASP A 310 -23.35 -11.91 -19.31
N ASP A 311 -24.28 -11.00 -19.53
CA ASP A 311 -24.03 -9.58 -19.76
C ASP A 311 -23.95 -8.77 -18.45
N SER A 312 -24.43 -9.36 -17.35
CA SER A 312 -24.43 -8.79 -16.00
C SER A 312 -24.41 -9.89 -14.94
N TYR A 313 -23.98 -9.54 -13.70
CA TYR A 313 -24.01 -10.49 -12.60
C TYR A 313 -25.44 -10.78 -12.18
N TYR A 314 -25.73 -12.06 -11.92
CA TYR A 314 -27.00 -12.52 -11.37
C TYR A 314 -26.80 -13.70 -10.44
N ILE A 315 -27.76 -13.88 -9.52
CA ILE A 315 -27.84 -15.06 -8.67
C ILE A 315 -29.01 -15.93 -9.10
N GLN A 316 -28.78 -17.24 -9.06
CA GLN A 316 -29.80 -18.25 -9.28
C GLN A 316 -30.10 -18.95 -7.95
N LYS A 317 -31.39 -19.01 -7.59
CA LYS A 317 -31.88 -19.76 -6.45
C LYS A 317 -32.14 -21.22 -6.81
N GLN A 318 -32.27 -22.10 -5.81
CA GLN A 318 -32.60 -23.53 -6.00
C GLN A 318 -33.90 -23.79 -6.78
N ASN A 319 -34.84 -22.87 -6.76
CA ASN A 319 -36.10 -22.95 -7.52
C ASN A 319 -35.96 -22.38 -8.95
N ASN A 320 -34.75 -22.23 -9.45
CA ASN A 320 -34.42 -21.64 -10.75
C ASN A 320 -34.83 -20.15 -10.91
N GLN A 321 -35.24 -19.48 -9.83
CA GLN A 321 -35.49 -18.03 -9.88
C GLN A 321 -34.16 -17.28 -10.04
N ILE A 322 -34.12 -16.38 -11.02
CA ILE A 322 -32.97 -15.53 -11.31
C ILE A 322 -33.21 -14.12 -10.77
N LEU A 323 -32.23 -13.58 -10.06
CA LEU A 323 -32.20 -12.19 -9.62
C LEU A 323 -30.95 -11.50 -10.17
N ARG A 324 -31.13 -10.54 -11.07
CA ARG A 324 -30.02 -9.74 -11.62
C ARG A 324 -29.55 -8.73 -10.58
N LEU A 325 -28.27 -8.72 -10.30
CA LEU A 325 -27.68 -7.85 -9.28
C LEU A 325 -27.76 -6.37 -9.68
N SER A 326 -27.67 -6.08 -10.98
CA SER A 326 -27.81 -4.72 -11.52
C SER A 326 -29.10 -4.01 -11.13
N SER A 327 -30.19 -4.75 -10.88
CA SER A 327 -31.49 -4.20 -10.45
C SER A 327 -31.47 -3.69 -8.99
N PHE A 328 -30.42 -3.98 -8.23
CA PHE A 328 -30.28 -3.63 -6.82
C PHE A 328 -29.14 -2.64 -6.57
N PHE A 329 -28.57 -2.06 -7.61
CA PHE A 329 -27.75 -0.89 -7.44
C PHE A 329 -28.61 0.24 -6.87
N LYS A 330 -28.11 0.93 -5.86
CA LYS A 330 -28.55 2.31 -5.61
C LYS A 330 -28.06 3.15 -6.78
N THR A 331 -28.79 3.13 -7.90
CA THR A 331 -28.70 4.26 -8.83
C THR A 331 -29.10 5.47 -7.99
N PHE A 332 -28.20 6.45 -7.86
CA PHE A 332 -28.63 7.80 -7.49
C PHE A 332 -29.77 8.13 -8.46
N ASN A 333 -30.99 8.14 -7.92
CA ASN A 333 -32.18 8.38 -8.74
C ASN A 333 -31.97 9.69 -9.47
N LYS A 334 -32.14 9.71 -10.79
CA LYS A 334 -32.15 10.97 -11.56
C LYS A 334 -33.09 12.02 -10.95
N SER A 335 -34.12 11.57 -10.20
CA SER A 335 -35.02 12.42 -9.44
C SER A 335 -34.35 13.06 -8.20
N GLU A 336 -33.46 12.34 -7.48
CA GLU A 336 -32.71 12.90 -6.35
C GLU A 336 -31.63 13.87 -6.82
N LEU A 337 -30.95 13.55 -7.95
CA LEU A 337 -30.03 14.48 -8.59
C LEU A 337 -30.73 15.75 -9.07
N LYS A 338 -31.97 15.64 -9.54
CA LYS A 338 -32.78 16.78 -9.96
C LYS A 338 -33.19 17.64 -8.75
N SER A 339 -33.60 17.02 -7.63
CA SER A 339 -33.92 17.76 -6.40
C SER A 339 -32.68 18.43 -5.79
N ILE A 340 -31.54 17.78 -5.79
CA ILE A 340 -30.28 18.36 -5.32
C ILE A 340 -29.85 19.55 -6.21
N LYS A 341 -30.07 19.46 -7.54
CA LYS A 341 -29.81 20.57 -8.46
C LYS A 341 -30.75 21.77 -8.23
N GLU A 342 -32.01 21.49 -7.96
CA GLU A 342 -33.01 22.52 -7.64
C GLU A 342 -32.65 23.21 -6.32
N GLU A 343 -32.30 22.46 -5.28
CA GLU A 343 -31.83 22.98 -3.99
C GLU A 343 -30.50 23.76 -4.15
N LEU A 344 -29.55 23.26 -4.94
CA LEU A 344 -28.28 23.93 -5.21
C LEU A 344 -28.50 25.24 -6.00
N ALA A 345 -29.50 25.28 -6.88
CA ALA A 345 -29.85 26.49 -7.65
C ALA A 345 -30.44 27.58 -6.75
N GLU A 346 -31.20 27.22 -5.72
CA GLU A 346 -31.83 28.14 -4.75
C GLU A 346 -30.81 28.75 -3.77
N ILE A 347 -29.66 28.15 -3.56
CA ILE A 347 -28.61 28.71 -2.68
C ILE A 347 -28.05 29.99 -3.32
N ILE A 348 -28.22 31.12 -2.65
CA ILE A 348 -27.67 32.40 -3.09
C ILE A 348 -26.16 32.43 -2.81
N GLY A 349 -25.34 32.56 -3.87
CA GLY A 349 -23.87 32.58 -3.80
C GLY A 349 -23.25 31.23 -4.14
N LEU A 350 -21.98 31.02 -3.78
CA LEU A 350 -21.19 29.78 -4.02
C LEU A 350 -21.10 29.34 -5.50
N GLN A 351 -20.94 30.31 -6.43
CA GLN A 351 -20.93 30.04 -7.88
C GLN A 351 -19.84 29.02 -8.28
N SER A 352 -18.68 29.05 -7.62
CA SER A 352 -17.60 28.10 -7.84
C SER A 352 -17.98 26.65 -7.46
N VAL A 353 -18.76 26.47 -6.40
CA VAL A 353 -19.23 25.13 -5.98
C VAL A 353 -20.29 24.61 -6.94
N LYS A 354 -21.19 25.48 -7.40
CA LYS A 354 -22.21 25.14 -8.43
C LYS A 354 -21.54 24.66 -9.73
N THR A 355 -20.54 25.38 -10.20
CA THR A 355 -19.78 25.02 -11.40
C THR A 355 -19.06 23.67 -11.20
N TYR A 356 -18.41 23.47 -10.04
CA TYR A 356 -17.72 22.24 -9.73
C TYR A 356 -18.65 21.01 -9.70
N VAL A 357 -19.84 21.13 -9.12
CA VAL A 357 -20.83 20.03 -9.11
C VAL A 357 -21.35 19.72 -10.52
N LEU A 358 -21.56 20.73 -11.36
CA LEU A 358 -21.98 20.54 -12.76
C LEU A 358 -20.87 19.92 -13.63
N ASP A 359 -19.59 20.22 -13.34
CA ASP A 359 -18.45 19.64 -14.05
C ASP A 359 -18.18 18.19 -13.61
N LEU A 360 -18.43 17.85 -12.33
CA LEU A 360 -18.39 16.47 -11.85
C LEU A 360 -19.43 15.58 -12.56
N GLU A 361 -20.63 16.10 -12.79
CA GLU A 361 -21.67 15.37 -13.52
C GLU A 361 -21.28 15.05 -14.95
N LYS A 362 -20.72 16.04 -15.69
CA LYS A 362 -20.23 15.85 -17.07
C LYS A 362 -19.13 14.79 -17.19
N ASN A 363 -18.40 14.53 -16.11
CA ASN A 363 -17.35 13.51 -16.08
C ASN A 363 -17.86 12.13 -15.64
N LEU A 364 -19.15 12.03 -15.24
CA LEU A 364 -19.81 10.78 -14.85
C LEU A 364 -20.77 10.24 -15.93
N GLU A 365 -21.08 11.03 -16.98
CA GLU A 365 -21.76 10.60 -18.21
C GLU A 365 -20.74 10.07 -19.24
#